data_902cb0d6f48463b4d44e0a211bd3fb24
#
_entry.id   902cb0d6f48463b4d44e0a211bd3fb24
#
_cell.length_a   1.000
_cell.length_b   1.000
_cell.length_c   1.000
_cell.angle_alpha   90.00
_cell.angle_beta   90.00
_cell.angle_gamma   90.00
#
_symmetry.space_group_name_H-M   'P 1'
#
loop_
_entity.id
_entity.type
_entity.pdbx_description
1 polymer ?
#
loop_
_entity_poly.entity_id
_entity_poly.type
_entity_poly.pdbx_seq_one_letter_code
_entity_poly.pdbx_strand_id
1 'polypeptide(L)'
;DLKLPGMVYASTLHSPVHDAAAKVWETIDPTAPAAPPESWNDAEVKAMPGVIGIVKLPTGLAVVAEHYEQAKAGRAALKVKWAKAKADGFDSEKALESYVKIHDDPNAQVAVLDKKGDVAAAFAGAAKTYKTAFRSDYGYHAQMEPLNAVVRITGDKAEVWEGSQAPDESRKAVARS
;
A
#
# COMPACT_ATOMS: atom_id res chain seq x y z
N ASP A 1 13.77 2.12 -21.31
CA ASP A 1 13.44 3.18 -20.34
C ASP A 1 12.97 4.43 -21.07
N LEU A 2 11.83 4.98 -20.67
CA LEU A 2 11.33 6.24 -21.22
C LEU A 2 12.15 7.40 -20.66
N LYS A 3 12.63 8.29 -21.54
CA LYS A 3 13.30 9.53 -21.17
C LYS A 3 12.67 10.69 -21.91
N LEU A 4 12.28 11.71 -21.15
CA LEU A 4 11.68 12.94 -21.69
C LEU A 4 12.64 14.12 -21.47
N PRO A 5 12.66 15.12 -22.37
CA PRO A 5 13.45 16.34 -22.17
C PRO A 5 13.03 17.04 -20.86
N GLY A 6 14.04 17.44 -20.06
CA GLY A 6 13.79 18.12 -18.78
C GLY A 6 13.22 17.23 -17.67
N MET A 7 13.23 15.91 -17.85
CA MET A 7 12.74 14.97 -16.83
C MET A 7 13.56 15.07 -15.54
N VAL A 8 12.89 15.09 -14.41
CA VAL A 8 13.47 14.94 -13.08
C VAL A 8 13.06 13.59 -12.48
N TYR A 9 13.76 13.15 -11.46
CA TYR A 9 13.56 11.85 -10.85
C TYR A 9 13.06 12.01 -9.43
N ALA A 10 12.14 11.16 -9.03
CA ALA A 10 11.64 11.12 -7.66
C ALA A 10 11.84 9.73 -7.04
N SER A 11 12.18 9.70 -5.77
CA SER A 11 12.22 8.48 -4.96
C SER A 11 11.36 8.66 -3.73
N THR A 12 10.36 7.78 -3.58
CA THR A 12 9.35 7.88 -2.53
C THR A 12 9.73 7.10 -1.28
N LEU A 13 9.50 7.70 -0.12
CA LEU A 13 9.50 7.06 1.19
C LEU A 13 8.07 7.01 1.71
N HIS A 14 7.50 5.82 1.75
CA HIS A 14 6.15 5.62 2.27
C HIS A 14 6.14 5.55 3.79
N SER A 15 4.99 5.91 4.38
CA SER A 15 4.71 5.65 5.78
C SER A 15 4.90 4.16 6.10
N PRO A 16 5.53 3.82 7.23
CA PRO A 16 5.70 2.43 7.64
C PRO A 16 4.38 1.74 7.98
N VAL A 17 3.33 2.51 8.24
CA VAL A 17 2.01 1.99 8.60
C VAL A 17 0.95 2.70 7.75
N HIS A 18 0.10 1.93 7.10
CA HIS A 18 -1.06 2.42 6.40
C HIS A 18 -2.31 2.20 7.27
N ASP A 19 -2.99 3.28 7.60
CA ASP A 19 -4.35 3.22 8.13
C ASP A 19 -5.33 2.98 6.96
N ALA A 20 -5.21 1.84 6.30
CA ALA A 20 -6.19 1.46 5.31
C ALA A 20 -7.53 1.27 6.03
N ALA A 21 -8.36 2.30 5.98
CA ALA A 21 -9.75 2.17 6.37
C ALA A 21 -10.37 1.03 5.55
N ALA A 22 -11.07 0.16 6.21
CA ALA A 22 -11.53 -1.16 5.80
C ALA A 22 -12.53 -1.19 4.64
N LYS A 23 -12.32 -0.45 3.56
CA LYS A 23 -13.12 -0.52 2.34
C LYS A 23 -12.24 -0.73 1.10
N VAL A 24 -11.29 -1.62 1.22
CA VAL A 24 -10.31 -1.94 0.17
C VAL A 24 -10.94 -2.38 -1.16
N TRP A 25 -12.19 -2.84 -1.14
CA TRP A 25 -12.87 -3.35 -2.33
C TRP A 25 -13.79 -2.32 -3.02
N GLU A 26 -14.19 -1.26 -2.33
CA GLU A 26 -15.14 -0.30 -2.89
C GLU A 26 -14.50 0.97 -3.46
N THR A 27 -13.36 1.38 -2.91
CA THR A 27 -12.60 2.53 -3.42
C THR A 27 -11.14 2.39 -3.02
N ILE A 28 -10.25 2.16 -3.98
CA ILE A 28 -8.84 2.46 -3.79
C ILE A 28 -8.76 3.99 -3.70
N ASP A 29 -8.78 4.51 -2.49
CA ASP A 29 -8.54 5.91 -2.26
C ASP A 29 -7.02 6.13 -2.15
N PRO A 30 -6.35 6.69 -3.16
CA PRO A 30 -4.92 6.95 -3.10
C PRO A 30 -4.58 8.00 -2.03
N THR A 31 -5.60 8.69 -1.49
CA THR A 31 -5.47 9.64 -0.38
C THR A 31 -5.80 9.01 0.97
N ALA A 32 -6.02 7.67 1.03
CA ALA A 32 -6.29 6.97 2.28
C ALA A 32 -5.21 7.33 3.32
N PRO A 33 -5.60 7.68 4.54
CA PRO A 33 -4.68 8.19 5.53
C PRO A 33 -3.64 7.13 5.90
N ALA A 34 -2.41 7.36 5.43
CA ALA A 34 -1.23 6.78 6.05
C ALA A 34 -0.91 7.59 7.29
N ALA A 35 -0.10 7.06 8.20
CA ALA A 35 0.46 7.89 9.26
C ALA A 35 1.27 9.03 8.62
N PRO A 36 0.82 10.29 8.68
CA PRO A 36 1.50 11.37 7.96
C PRO A 36 2.86 11.68 8.59
N PRO A 37 3.84 12.18 7.82
CA PRO A 37 5.05 12.71 8.41
C PRO A 37 4.73 13.97 9.22
N GLU A 38 5.14 13.99 10.49
CA GLU A 38 5.04 15.15 11.38
C GLU A 38 6.20 16.13 11.16
N SER A 39 7.41 15.57 11.00
CA SER A 39 8.63 16.34 10.75
C SER A 39 9.70 15.48 10.08
N TRP A 40 10.64 16.13 9.40
CA TRP A 40 11.82 15.51 8.78
C TRP A 40 12.95 16.52 8.68
N ASN A 41 14.15 16.05 8.39
CA ASN A 41 15.36 16.84 8.22
C ASN A 41 15.42 17.52 6.83
N ASP A 42 14.45 18.39 6.53
CA ASP A 42 14.25 19.02 5.21
C ASP A 42 15.50 19.73 4.67
N ALA A 43 16.08 20.63 5.49
CA ALA A 43 17.24 21.42 5.08
C ALA A 43 18.49 20.58 4.80
N GLU A 44 18.73 19.53 5.59
CA GLU A 44 19.86 18.63 5.41
C GLU A 44 19.77 17.90 4.06
N VAL A 45 18.58 17.36 3.72
CA VAL A 45 18.38 16.61 2.48
C VAL A 45 18.34 17.51 1.26
N LYS A 46 17.74 18.70 1.36
CA LYS A 46 17.74 19.69 0.27
C LYS A 46 19.13 20.24 -0.07
N ALA A 47 20.06 20.21 0.88
CA ALA A 47 21.44 20.62 0.65
C ALA A 47 22.30 19.56 -0.07
N MET A 48 21.77 18.36 -0.28
CA MET A 48 22.52 17.30 -0.97
C MET A 48 22.65 17.58 -2.46
N PRO A 49 23.79 17.20 -3.07
CA PRO A 49 24.04 17.45 -4.50
C PRO A 49 22.94 16.90 -5.40
N GLY A 50 22.41 17.74 -6.30
CA GLY A 50 21.41 17.41 -7.30
C GLY A 50 19.99 17.22 -6.76
N VAL A 51 19.77 17.37 -5.45
CA VAL A 51 18.41 17.38 -4.87
C VAL A 51 17.72 18.70 -5.21
N ILE A 52 16.57 18.63 -5.83
CA ILE A 52 15.74 19.76 -6.23
C ILE A 52 14.75 20.12 -5.12
N GLY A 53 14.21 19.12 -4.44
CA GLY A 53 13.24 19.35 -3.35
C GLY A 53 12.68 18.09 -2.75
N ILE A 54 11.78 18.30 -1.76
CA ILE A 54 11.02 17.24 -1.10
C ILE A 54 9.54 17.60 -1.22
N VAL A 55 8.75 16.65 -1.69
CA VAL A 55 7.30 16.77 -1.84
C VAL A 55 6.63 15.90 -0.79
N LYS A 56 5.71 16.50 -0.02
CA LYS A 56 4.85 15.75 0.89
C LYS A 56 3.72 15.11 0.09
N LEU A 57 3.60 13.79 0.24
CA LEU A 57 2.54 12.99 -0.36
C LEU A 57 1.51 12.58 0.71
N PRO A 58 0.29 12.22 0.34
CA PRO A 58 -0.68 11.66 1.29
C PRO A 58 -0.15 10.44 2.05
N THR A 59 0.69 9.64 1.41
CA THR A 59 1.23 8.38 1.93
C THR A 59 2.71 8.44 2.31
N GLY A 60 3.34 9.63 2.30
CA GLY A 60 4.76 9.74 2.63
C GLY A 60 5.45 10.99 2.14
N LEU A 61 6.71 10.84 1.72
CA LEU A 61 7.55 11.89 1.17
C LEU A 61 8.19 11.43 -0.13
N ALA A 62 8.37 12.33 -1.10
CA ALA A 62 9.14 12.08 -2.30
C ALA A 62 10.33 13.05 -2.37
N VAL A 63 11.54 12.53 -2.51
CA VAL A 63 12.72 13.35 -2.81
C VAL A 63 12.86 13.45 -4.32
N VAL A 64 12.91 14.69 -4.84
CA VAL A 64 13.05 15.00 -6.25
C VAL A 64 14.47 15.46 -6.52
N ALA A 65 15.09 14.94 -7.57
CA ALA A 65 16.47 15.25 -7.95
C ALA A 65 16.67 15.21 -9.47
N GLU A 66 17.82 15.72 -9.93
CA GLU A 66 18.22 15.70 -11.35
C GLU A 66 18.43 14.28 -11.88
N HIS A 67 18.87 13.35 -11.01
CA HIS A 67 19.12 11.94 -11.35
C HIS A 67 18.54 11.01 -10.28
N TYR A 68 18.18 9.79 -10.70
CA TYR A 68 17.55 8.81 -9.79
C TYR A 68 18.42 8.45 -8.59
N GLU A 69 19.73 8.28 -8.79
CA GLU A 69 20.69 7.96 -7.73
C GLU A 69 20.74 9.04 -6.64
N GLN A 70 20.63 10.31 -7.03
CA GLN A 70 20.56 11.45 -6.10
C GLN A 70 19.23 11.45 -5.34
N ALA A 71 18.10 11.22 -6.03
CA ALA A 71 16.81 11.09 -5.40
C ALA A 71 16.78 9.92 -4.38
N LYS A 72 17.36 8.78 -4.75
CA LYS A 72 17.49 7.60 -3.89
C LYS A 72 18.39 7.88 -2.68
N ALA A 73 19.52 8.54 -2.87
CA ALA A 73 20.43 8.92 -1.78
C ALA A 73 19.73 9.90 -0.82
N GLY A 74 19.06 10.93 -1.35
CA GLY A 74 18.28 11.87 -0.56
C GLY A 74 17.17 11.19 0.24
N ARG A 75 16.43 10.25 -0.37
CA ARG A 75 15.44 9.44 0.35
C ARG A 75 16.06 8.63 1.49
N ALA A 76 17.22 8.02 1.26
CA ALA A 76 17.92 7.24 2.30
C ALA A 76 18.41 8.10 3.46
N ALA A 77 18.69 9.38 3.22
CA ALA A 77 19.12 10.35 4.23
C ALA A 77 17.96 10.95 5.03
N LEU A 78 16.70 10.71 4.63
CA LEU A 78 15.54 11.21 5.35
C LEU A 78 15.45 10.59 6.76
N LYS A 79 15.29 11.46 7.76
CA LYS A 79 14.99 11.12 9.15
C LYS A 79 13.59 11.64 9.44
N VAL A 80 12.60 10.76 9.36
CA VAL A 80 11.19 11.15 9.45
C VAL A 80 10.60 10.74 10.80
N LYS A 81 9.93 11.69 11.45
CA LYS A 81 9.04 11.41 12.56
C LYS A 81 7.64 11.25 12.02
N TRP A 82 7.10 10.06 12.13
CA TRP A 82 5.75 9.72 11.69
C TRP A 82 4.72 9.93 12.78
N ALA A 83 3.52 10.34 12.42
CA ALA A 83 2.37 10.32 13.33
C ALA A 83 2.01 8.89 13.71
N LYS A 84 1.30 8.73 14.82
CA LYS A 84 0.73 7.43 15.18
C LYS A 84 -0.40 7.06 14.23
N ALA A 85 -0.45 5.77 13.92
CA ALA A 85 -1.49 5.16 13.11
C ALA A 85 -2.35 4.19 13.95
N LYS A 86 -3.58 3.93 13.53
CA LYS A 86 -4.45 2.95 14.20
C LYS A 86 -3.90 1.53 14.14
N ALA A 87 -3.14 1.23 13.07
CA ALA A 87 -2.51 -0.06 12.87
C ALA A 87 -1.12 -0.18 13.53
N ASP A 88 -0.69 0.83 14.31
CA ASP A 88 0.55 0.73 15.09
C ASP A 88 0.48 -0.47 16.06
N GLY A 89 1.53 -1.29 16.02
CA GLY A 89 1.60 -2.50 16.85
C GLY A 89 0.80 -3.69 16.32
N PHE A 90 0.32 -3.62 15.05
CA PHE A 90 -0.26 -4.79 14.39
C PHE A 90 0.77 -5.93 14.37
N ASP A 91 0.34 -7.10 14.82
CA ASP A 91 1.14 -8.32 14.89
C ASP A 91 0.40 -9.40 14.10
N SER A 92 1.00 -9.85 13.00
CA SER A 92 0.39 -10.83 12.10
C SER A 92 0.15 -12.19 12.76
N GLU A 93 1.03 -12.61 13.70
CA GLU A 93 0.86 -13.86 14.43
C GLU A 93 -0.36 -13.81 15.32
N LYS A 94 -0.50 -12.73 16.10
CA LYS A 94 -1.68 -12.51 16.97
C LYS A 94 -2.96 -12.37 16.17
N ALA A 95 -2.89 -11.74 14.98
CA ALA A 95 -4.02 -11.65 14.08
C ALA A 95 -4.47 -13.05 13.61
N LEU A 96 -3.53 -13.89 13.17
CA LEU A 96 -3.82 -15.26 12.76
C LEU A 96 -4.39 -16.10 13.91
N GLU A 97 -3.86 -15.98 15.13
CA GLU A 97 -4.43 -16.62 16.32
C GLU A 97 -5.87 -16.14 16.59
N SER A 98 -6.14 -14.84 16.38
CA SER A 98 -7.49 -14.30 16.54
C SER A 98 -8.48 -14.87 15.52
N TYR A 99 -8.04 -15.09 14.28
CA TYR A 99 -8.88 -15.71 13.23
C TYR A 99 -9.26 -17.15 13.57
N VAL A 100 -8.34 -17.92 14.16
CA VAL A 100 -8.66 -19.27 14.67
C VAL A 100 -9.73 -19.22 15.74
N LYS A 101 -9.63 -18.28 16.69
CA LYS A 101 -10.64 -18.10 17.73
C LYS A 101 -12.01 -17.72 17.16
N ILE A 102 -12.06 -16.83 16.17
CA ILE A 102 -13.31 -16.45 15.48
C ILE A 102 -13.88 -17.65 14.73
N HIS A 103 -13.04 -18.43 14.04
CA HIS A 103 -13.47 -19.63 13.31
C HIS A 103 -14.09 -20.70 14.23
N ASP A 104 -13.55 -20.87 15.42
CA ASP A 104 -13.99 -21.89 16.38
C ASP A 104 -15.14 -21.40 17.29
N ASP A 105 -15.51 -20.12 17.22
CA ASP A 105 -16.64 -19.55 17.98
C ASP A 105 -17.97 -19.81 17.23
N PRO A 106 -18.86 -20.64 17.77
CA PRO A 106 -20.16 -20.91 17.14
C PRO A 106 -21.09 -19.69 17.08
N ASN A 107 -20.81 -18.64 17.86
CA ASN A 107 -21.60 -17.40 17.90
C ASN A 107 -20.95 -16.26 17.08
N ALA A 108 -19.84 -16.52 16.41
CA ALA A 108 -19.19 -15.50 15.59
C ALA A 108 -20.13 -14.98 14.50
N GLN A 109 -20.19 -13.67 14.36
CA GLN A 109 -20.91 -13.06 13.24
C GLN A 109 -20.10 -13.26 11.95
N VAL A 110 -20.71 -13.97 11.00
CA VAL A 110 -20.09 -14.27 9.70
C VAL A 110 -20.97 -13.78 8.57
N ALA A 111 -20.34 -13.27 7.50
CA ALA A 111 -21.03 -12.99 6.26
C ALA A 111 -21.20 -14.29 5.46
N VAL A 112 -22.43 -14.67 5.16
CA VAL A 112 -22.70 -15.82 4.30
C VAL A 112 -22.60 -15.36 2.85
N LEU A 113 -21.53 -15.77 2.14
CA LEU A 113 -21.32 -15.45 0.73
C LEU A 113 -22.11 -16.39 -0.19
N ASP A 114 -22.18 -17.66 0.16
CA ASP A 114 -22.96 -18.68 -0.56
C ASP A 114 -23.43 -19.76 0.42
N LYS A 115 -24.64 -20.26 0.20
CA LYS A 115 -25.20 -21.36 0.99
C LYS A 115 -25.93 -22.34 0.10
N LYS A 116 -25.40 -23.57 0.01
CA LYS A 116 -26.03 -24.67 -0.73
C LYS A 116 -26.08 -25.94 0.10
N GLY A 117 -27.25 -26.54 0.18
CA GLY A 117 -27.47 -27.74 0.96
C GLY A 117 -27.55 -27.51 2.48
N ASP A 118 -27.51 -28.61 3.25
CA ASP A 118 -27.49 -28.63 4.72
C ASP A 118 -26.22 -29.32 5.20
N VAL A 119 -25.21 -28.49 5.58
CA VAL A 119 -23.89 -28.95 6.04
C VAL A 119 -24.01 -29.69 7.37
N ALA A 120 -24.86 -29.23 8.28
CA ALA A 120 -25.02 -29.85 9.59
C ALA A 120 -25.62 -31.27 9.47
N ALA A 121 -26.65 -31.44 8.66
CA ALA A 121 -27.23 -32.76 8.36
C ALA A 121 -26.22 -33.68 7.67
N ALA A 122 -25.43 -33.16 6.75
CA ALA A 122 -24.37 -33.93 6.08
C ALA A 122 -23.30 -34.44 7.05
N PHE A 123 -22.84 -33.61 8.00
CA PHE A 123 -21.91 -34.04 9.05
C PHE A 123 -22.53 -35.06 9.99
N ALA A 124 -23.78 -34.88 10.39
CA ALA A 124 -24.46 -35.81 11.28
C ALA A 124 -24.69 -37.21 10.68
N GLY A 125 -24.85 -37.28 9.35
CA GLY A 125 -25.04 -38.54 8.60
C GLY A 125 -23.76 -39.16 8.07
N ALA A 126 -22.60 -38.50 8.24
CA ALA A 126 -21.35 -38.97 7.67
C ALA A 126 -20.76 -40.18 8.40
N ALA A 127 -20.41 -41.24 7.68
CA ALA A 127 -19.73 -42.41 8.24
C ALA A 127 -18.31 -42.07 8.78
N LYS A 128 -17.66 -41.01 8.24
CA LYS A 128 -16.37 -40.53 8.69
C LYS A 128 -16.23 -39.05 8.37
N THR A 129 -15.64 -38.29 9.30
CA THR A 129 -15.34 -36.86 9.12
C THR A 129 -13.85 -36.61 9.26
N TYR A 130 -13.36 -35.62 8.54
CA TYR A 130 -11.98 -35.14 8.61
C TYR A 130 -11.99 -33.66 8.96
N LYS A 131 -11.12 -33.25 9.89
CA LYS A 131 -10.90 -31.84 10.21
C LYS A 131 -9.43 -31.51 9.90
N THR A 132 -9.21 -30.55 9.03
CA THR A 132 -7.87 -30.07 8.66
C THR A 132 -7.87 -28.55 8.70
N ALA A 133 -6.84 -27.98 9.29
CA ALA A 133 -6.63 -26.53 9.30
C ALA A 133 -5.45 -26.18 8.40
N PHE A 134 -5.63 -25.17 7.57
CA PHE A 134 -4.59 -24.59 6.75
C PHE A 134 -4.34 -23.17 7.22
N ARG A 135 -3.08 -22.77 7.25
CA ARG A 135 -2.65 -21.42 7.60
C ARG A 135 -1.82 -20.85 6.46
N SER A 136 -2.08 -19.59 6.12
CA SER A 136 -1.28 -18.82 5.19
C SER A 136 -0.86 -17.52 5.84
N ASP A 137 0.41 -17.19 5.75
CA ASP A 137 0.92 -15.92 6.24
C ASP A 137 0.59 -14.78 5.26
N TYR A 138 0.70 -13.53 5.74
CA TYR A 138 0.62 -12.37 4.88
C TYR A 138 1.80 -12.36 3.93
N GLY A 139 1.51 -12.34 2.63
CA GLY A 139 2.52 -12.31 1.58
C GLY A 139 2.60 -10.97 0.87
N TYR A 140 3.80 -10.51 0.59
CA TYR A 140 4.02 -9.38 -0.31
C TYR A 140 4.24 -9.89 -1.74
N HIS A 141 3.62 -9.25 -2.72
CA HIS A 141 3.66 -9.70 -4.12
C HIS A 141 5.05 -9.64 -4.74
N ALA A 142 5.93 -8.76 -4.25
CA ALA A 142 7.34 -8.66 -4.63
C ALA A 142 7.58 -8.81 -6.15
N GLN A 143 6.85 -8.05 -6.95
CA GLN A 143 7.00 -8.05 -8.39
C GLN A 143 8.43 -7.71 -8.81
N MET A 144 8.93 -8.37 -9.84
CA MET A 144 10.31 -8.20 -10.31
C MET A 144 10.55 -6.80 -10.90
N GLU A 145 9.56 -6.23 -11.59
CA GLU A 145 9.61 -4.83 -12.01
C GLU A 145 9.23 -3.92 -10.85
N PRO A 146 10.14 -3.07 -10.34
CA PRO A 146 9.82 -2.09 -9.32
C PRO A 146 8.74 -1.13 -9.81
N LEU A 147 7.75 -0.84 -8.96
CA LEU A 147 6.71 0.11 -9.28
C LEU A 147 7.31 1.48 -9.61
N ASN A 148 7.02 1.95 -10.81
CA ASN A 148 7.48 3.23 -11.31
C ASN A 148 6.43 3.84 -12.25
N ALA A 149 6.47 5.15 -12.41
CA ALA A 149 5.69 5.87 -13.39
C ALA A 149 6.44 7.08 -13.90
N VAL A 150 6.23 7.43 -15.17
CA VAL A 150 6.65 8.71 -15.75
C VAL A 150 5.41 9.54 -15.99
N VAL A 151 5.44 10.80 -15.57
CA VAL A 151 4.32 11.72 -15.71
C VAL A 151 4.79 12.98 -16.43
N ARG A 152 4.04 13.41 -17.46
CA ARG A 152 4.22 14.69 -18.12
C ARG A 152 2.94 15.51 -17.98
N ILE A 153 3.08 16.73 -17.47
CA ILE A 153 1.99 17.69 -17.37
C ILE A 153 2.19 18.80 -18.40
N THR A 154 1.16 19.08 -19.20
CA THR A 154 1.19 20.14 -20.21
C THR A 154 -0.16 20.87 -20.13
N GLY A 155 -0.13 22.06 -19.50
CA GLY A 155 -1.36 22.82 -19.22
C GLY A 155 -2.28 22.02 -18.28
N ASP A 156 -3.46 21.69 -18.75
CA ASP A 156 -4.49 20.93 -18.04
C ASP A 156 -4.46 19.41 -18.33
N LYS A 157 -3.45 18.95 -19.06
CA LYS A 157 -3.33 17.55 -19.48
C LYS A 157 -2.18 16.84 -18.78
N ALA A 158 -2.44 15.64 -18.26
CA ALA A 158 -1.44 14.72 -17.75
C ALA A 158 -1.33 13.49 -18.67
N GLU A 159 -0.10 13.13 -19.02
CA GLU A 159 0.23 11.88 -19.69
C GLU A 159 1.03 11.02 -18.71
N VAL A 160 0.64 9.75 -18.57
CA VAL A 160 1.26 8.83 -17.62
C VAL A 160 1.66 7.56 -18.32
N TRP A 161 2.88 7.13 -18.09
CA TRP A 161 3.44 5.85 -18.54
C TRP A 161 3.78 5.02 -17.31
N GLU A 162 3.15 3.88 -17.16
CA GLU A 162 3.33 2.97 -16.03
C GLU A 162 3.04 1.53 -16.42
N GLY A 163 3.57 0.57 -15.68
CA GLY A 163 3.14 -0.83 -15.68
C GLY A 163 2.02 -1.03 -14.67
N SER A 164 0.77 -1.18 -15.14
CA SER A 164 -0.40 -1.33 -14.26
C SER A 164 -1.30 -2.49 -14.69
N GLN A 165 -1.81 -3.25 -13.73
CA GLN A 165 -2.86 -4.25 -13.93
C GLN A 165 -4.27 -3.62 -13.92
N ALA A 166 -4.39 -2.35 -13.49
CA ALA A 166 -5.64 -1.62 -13.38
C ALA A 166 -5.52 -0.21 -14.00
N PRO A 167 -5.33 -0.09 -15.32
CA PRO A 167 -5.03 1.19 -15.97
C PRO A 167 -6.16 2.22 -15.86
N ASP A 168 -7.41 1.78 -15.74
CA ASP A 168 -8.55 2.67 -15.50
C ASP A 168 -8.55 3.27 -14.09
N GLU A 169 -8.13 2.54 -13.07
CA GLU A 169 -7.95 3.07 -11.71
C GLU A 169 -6.78 4.05 -11.64
N SER A 170 -5.67 3.74 -12.30
CA SER A 170 -4.55 4.68 -12.42
C SER A 170 -4.98 5.98 -13.08
N ARG A 171 -5.75 5.92 -14.17
CA ARG A 171 -6.31 7.12 -14.84
C ARG A 171 -7.22 7.92 -13.91
N LYS A 172 -8.08 7.26 -13.14
CA LYS A 172 -8.96 7.92 -12.17
C LYS A 172 -8.15 8.56 -11.03
N ALA A 173 -7.09 7.92 -10.55
CA ALA A 173 -6.21 8.45 -9.52
C ALA A 173 -5.53 9.74 -9.98
N VAL A 174 -4.95 9.74 -11.19
CA VAL A 174 -4.32 10.93 -11.78
C VAL A 174 -5.33 12.06 -12.02
N ALA A 175 -6.56 11.74 -12.43
CA ALA A 175 -7.59 12.76 -12.66
C ALA A 175 -8.12 13.41 -11.36
N ARG A 176 -7.85 12.83 -10.19
CA ARG A 176 -8.25 13.34 -8.88
C ARG A 176 -7.14 14.12 -8.17
N SER A 177 -5.89 13.98 -8.60
CA SER A 177 -4.72 14.67 -8.04
C SER A 177 -4.53 16.06 -8.65
#